data_4cf3c556bd9bb1ad70b894069af380cd
#
_entry.id   4cf3c556bd9bb1ad70b894069af380cd
#
_cell.length_a   1.000
_cell.length_b   1.000
_cell.length_c   1.000
_cell.angle_alpha   90.00
_cell.angle_beta   90.00
_cell.angle_gamma   90.00
#
_symmetry.space_group_name_H-M   'P 1'
#
loop_
_entity.id
_entity.type
_entity.pdbx_description
1 polymer ?
#
loop_
_entity_poly.entity_id
_entity_poly.type
_entity_poly.pdbx_seq_one_letter_code
_entity_poly.pdbx_strand_id
1 'polypeptide(L)'
;VRYLAAPRTGQKTGAFLDQREARVLAASVARGRALDVFSYHGSFALHLARRAETVTAVDASGAAIARAAENAALNGLTNITGVEADAFDFLRAEEGRGARYETIVLDPPAFAKNRGSIDGALRGYKDINLRAMRLLAPGGMLYTASCSYHVGKAQFLAMLGDAAADSGRRMILRQITGQPVDHPEVVTIPETGYLKGALLEAGE
;
A
#
# COMPACT_ATOMS: atom_id res chain seq x y z
N VAL A 1 16.74 -5.46 -4.86
CA VAL A 1 16.58 -4.91 -3.51
C VAL A 1 16.98 -5.97 -2.49
N ARG A 2 17.78 -5.60 -1.50
CA ARG A 2 18.20 -6.47 -0.39
C ARG A 2 17.43 -6.09 0.87
N TYR A 3 17.09 -7.09 1.71
CA TYR A 3 16.36 -6.89 2.96
C TYR A 3 17.05 -7.59 4.11
N LEU A 4 17.01 -6.98 5.27
CA LEU A 4 17.25 -7.64 6.54
C LEU A 4 15.93 -8.29 6.99
N ALA A 5 15.89 -9.61 7.02
CA ALA A 5 14.75 -10.37 7.50
C ALA A 5 14.97 -10.84 8.94
N ALA A 6 13.90 -10.89 9.72
CA ALA A 6 13.91 -11.40 11.10
C ALA A 6 12.96 -12.60 11.22
N PRO A 7 13.35 -13.81 10.73
CA PRO A 7 12.42 -14.95 10.63
C PRO A 7 11.88 -15.44 11.97
N ARG A 8 12.58 -15.16 13.08
CA ARG A 8 12.20 -15.62 14.42
C ARG A 8 11.36 -14.62 15.21
N THR A 9 11.45 -13.33 14.89
CA THR A 9 10.84 -12.25 15.69
C THR A 9 9.97 -11.32 14.85
N GLY A 10 10.07 -11.38 13.52
CA GLY A 10 9.27 -10.56 12.60
C GLY A 10 7.87 -11.13 12.36
N GLN A 11 6.98 -10.29 11.85
CA GLN A 11 5.67 -10.75 11.38
C GLN A 11 5.84 -11.71 10.20
N LYS A 12 5.01 -12.74 10.13
CA LYS A 12 5.11 -13.84 9.15
C LYS A 12 6.54 -14.41 9.12
N THR A 13 7.17 -14.44 7.95
CA THR A 13 8.55 -14.91 7.74
C THR A 13 9.58 -13.77 7.79
N GLY A 14 9.22 -12.63 8.38
CA GLY A 14 10.06 -11.42 8.41
C GLY A 14 9.98 -10.55 7.15
N ALA A 15 9.22 -11.00 6.14
CA ALA A 15 8.91 -10.24 4.92
C ALA A 15 7.58 -10.72 4.33
N PHE A 16 6.87 -9.84 3.64
CA PHE A 16 5.62 -10.16 2.94
C PHE A 16 5.92 -10.54 1.50
N LEU A 17 6.33 -11.79 1.25
CA LEU A 17 6.78 -12.27 -0.06
C LEU A 17 5.65 -12.29 -1.09
N ASP A 18 4.41 -12.40 -0.64
CA ASP A 18 3.19 -12.36 -1.44
C ASP A 18 2.96 -11.03 -2.19
N GLN A 19 3.64 -9.95 -1.80
CA GLN A 19 3.60 -8.64 -2.48
C GLN A 19 4.77 -8.40 -3.45
N ARG A 20 5.56 -9.43 -3.78
CA ARG A 20 6.75 -9.27 -4.62
C ARG A 20 6.47 -8.62 -5.98
N GLU A 21 5.47 -9.13 -6.69
CA GLU A 21 5.12 -8.62 -8.03
C GLU A 21 4.46 -7.24 -7.95
N ALA A 22 3.66 -7.00 -6.93
CA ALA A 22 3.06 -5.70 -6.66
C ALA A 22 4.11 -4.59 -6.42
N ARG A 23 5.20 -4.91 -5.72
CA ARG A 23 6.32 -3.97 -5.52
C ARG A 23 6.99 -3.60 -6.83
N VAL A 24 7.19 -4.58 -7.72
CA VAL A 24 7.77 -4.34 -9.05
C VAL A 24 6.82 -3.49 -9.89
N LEU A 25 5.52 -3.78 -9.86
CA LEU A 25 4.50 -3.00 -10.56
C LEU A 25 4.44 -1.56 -10.04
N ALA A 26 4.34 -1.34 -8.73
CA ALA A 26 4.32 -0.01 -8.14
C ALA A 26 5.59 0.79 -8.49
N ALA A 27 6.76 0.13 -8.43
CA ALA A 27 8.03 0.74 -8.82
C ALA A 27 8.09 1.11 -10.31
N SER A 28 7.42 0.35 -11.19
CA SER A 28 7.45 0.62 -12.63
C SER A 28 6.81 1.95 -13.00
N VAL A 29 5.88 2.43 -12.20
CA VAL A 29 5.14 3.69 -12.37
C VAL A 29 5.57 4.78 -11.39
N ALA A 30 6.51 4.48 -10.49
CA ALA A 30 6.96 5.42 -9.46
C ALA A 30 7.67 6.62 -10.06
N ARG A 31 7.34 7.83 -9.58
CA ARG A 31 7.94 9.10 -9.95
C ARG A 31 7.70 10.17 -8.89
N GLY A 32 8.42 11.28 -8.97
CA GLY A 32 8.26 12.46 -8.13
C GLY A 32 8.29 12.15 -6.64
N ARG A 33 7.41 12.76 -5.89
CA ARG A 33 7.20 12.49 -4.46
C ARG A 33 6.35 11.24 -4.30
N ALA A 34 6.88 10.23 -3.62
CA ALA A 34 6.17 8.98 -3.34
C ALA A 34 5.84 8.84 -1.84
N LEU A 35 4.72 8.17 -1.57
CA LEU A 35 4.24 7.86 -0.23
C LEU A 35 3.96 6.36 -0.12
N ASP A 36 4.56 5.70 0.86
CA ASP A 36 4.34 4.29 1.20
C ASP A 36 3.73 4.22 2.60
N VAL A 37 2.44 3.92 2.69
CA VAL A 37 1.69 3.85 3.95
C VAL A 37 1.48 2.40 4.35
N PHE A 38 1.68 2.09 5.62
CA PHE A 38 1.82 0.75 6.17
C PHE A 38 3.11 0.09 5.67
N SER A 39 4.18 0.86 5.66
CA SER A 39 5.43 0.50 4.98
C SER A 39 6.15 -0.68 5.60
N TYR A 40 5.87 -1.03 6.87
CA TYR A 40 6.57 -2.06 7.63
C TYR A 40 8.09 -1.85 7.52
N HIS A 41 8.86 -2.84 7.07
CA HIS A 41 10.31 -2.74 6.87
C HIS A 41 10.71 -2.01 5.58
N GLY A 42 9.82 -1.20 4.99
CA GLY A 42 10.08 -0.38 3.81
C GLY A 42 10.10 -1.13 2.49
N SER A 43 9.46 -2.29 2.40
CA SER A 43 9.57 -3.13 1.20
C SER A 43 9.09 -2.44 -0.08
N PHE A 44 7.96 -1.71 -0.04
CA PHE A 44 7.54 -0.88 -1.17
C PHE A 44 8.43 0.35 -1.31
N ALA A 45 8.70 1.08 -0.22
CA ALA A 45 9.53 2.28 -0.23
C ALA A 45 10.87 2.07 -0.93
N LEU A 46 11.58 0.94 -0.64
CA LEU A 46 12.85 0.60 -1.27
C LEU A 46 12.75 0.40 -2.78
N HIS A 47 11.63 -0.13 -3.26
CA HIS A 47 11.40 -0.30 -4.70
C HIS A 47 11.06 1.03 -5.36
N LEU A 48 10.19 1.85 -4.74
CA LEU A 48 9.80 3.18 -5.21
C LEU A 48 11.00 4.12 -5.29
N ALA A 49 11.86 4.12 -4.27
CA ALA A 49 13.01 5.02 -4.15
C ALA A 49 14.05 4.90 -5.28
N ARG A 50 13.99 3.83 -6.05
CA ARG A 50 14.86 3.66 -7.22
C ARG A 50 14.43 4.51 -8.42
N ARG A 51 13.24 5.09 -8.39
CA ARG A 51 12.66 5.89 -9.49
C ARG A 51 12.03 7.20 -9.02
N ALA A 52 11.47 7.21 -7.80
CA ALA A 52 10.93 8.40 -7.19
C ALA A 52 12.04 9.37 -6.77
N GLU A 53 11.76 10.65 -6.76
CA GLU A 53 12.67 11.69 -6.26
C GLU A 53 12.83 11.57 -4.75
N THR A 54 11.71 11.43 -4.04
CA THR A 54 11.66 11.24 -2.59
C THR A 54 10.58 10.22 -2.22
N VAL A 55 10.79 9.48 -1.14
CA VAL A 55 9.81 8.54 -0.60
C VAL A 55 9.60 8.83 0.88
N THR A 56 8.34 9.02 1.29
CA THR A 56 7.95 9.02 2.69
C THR A 56 7.38 7.64 3.03
N ALA A 57 8.01 6.93 3.97
CA ALA A 57 7.59 5.63 4.45
C ALA A 57 6.95 5.77 5.84
N VAL A 58 5.67 5.39 5.96
CA VAL A 58 4.86 5.59 7.17
C VAL A 58 4.44 4.26 7.76
N ASP A 59 4.69 4.06 9.03
CA ASP A 59 4.21 2.90 9.81
C ASP A 59 4.00 3.31 11.27
N ALA A 60 3.07 2.65 11.96
CA ALA A 60 2.82 2.89 13.38
C ALA A 60 3.90 2.29 14.29
N SER A 61 4.78 1.44 13.75
CA SER A 61 5.86 0.77 14.48
C SER A 61 7.19 1.49 14.27
N GLY A 62 7.70 2.17 15.28
CA GLY A 62 9.04 2.78 15.24
C GLY A 62 10.14 1.76 14.95
N ALA A 63 9.99 0.52 15.43
CA ALA A 63 10.93 -0.55 15.13
C ALA A 63 10.90 -0.96 13.64
N ALA A 64 9.72 -0.93 13.00
CA ALA A 64 9.59 -1.17 11.57
C ALA A 64 10.25 -0.04 10.76
N ILE A 65 10.03 1.22 11.15
CA ILE A 65 10.65 2.40 10.53
C ILE A 65 12.18 2.36 10.68
N ALA A 66 12.69 2.03 11.86
CA ALA A 66 14.13 1.85 12.05
C ALA A 66 14.70 0.76 11.12
N ARG A 67 14.01 -0.36 10.98
CA ARG A 67 14.39 -1.44 10.05
C ARG A 67 14.31 -0.98 8.59
N ALA A 68 13.33 -0.16 8.21
CA ALA A 68 13.24 0.43 6.88
C ALA A 68 14.46 1.32 6.56
N ALA A 69 14.93 2.10 7.53
CA ALA A 69 16.15 2.92 7.39
C ALA A 69 17.41 2.06 7.22
N GLU A 70 17.57 0.97 7.99
CA GLU A 70 18.66 0.02 7.83
C GLU A 70 18.63 -0.64 6.43
N ASN A 71 17.45 -1.02 5.96
CA ASN A 71 17.25 -1.58 4.63
C ASN A 71 17.57 -0.55 3.53
N ALA A 72 17.22 0.72 3.72
CA ALA A 72 17.58 1.80 2.79
C ALA A 72 19.10 1.94 2.69
N ALA A 73 19.81 2.00 3.83
CA ALA A 73 21.25 2.07 3.88
C ALA A 73 21.92 0.84 3.21
N LEU A 74 21.40 -0.37 3.44
CA LEU A 74 21.87 -1.62 2.81
C LEU A 74 21.78 -1.59 1.27
N ASN A 75 20.86 -0.79 0.72
CA ASN A 75 20.66 -0.62 -0.72
C ASN A 75 21.26 0.68 -1.27
N GLY A 76 21.96 1.48 -0.45
CA GLY A 76 22.55 2.77 -0.86
C GLY A 76 21.49 3.83 -1.22
N LEU A 77 20.27 3.73 -0.66
CA LEU A 77 19.18 4.67 -0.91
C LEU A 77 19.18 5.76 0.15
N THR A 78 19.22 7.02 -0.28
CA THR A 78 19.30 8.20 0.59
C THR A 78 18.03 9.08 0.52
N ASN A 79 17.09 8.73 -0.34
CA ASN A 79 15.87 9.48 -0.63
C ASN A 79 14.61 8.93 0.06
N ILE A 80 14.77 8.12 1.12
CA ILE A 80 13.66 7.59 1.93
C ILE A 80 13.66 8.29 3.29
N THR A 81 12.51 8.83 3.68
CA THR A 81 12.27 9.37 5.03
C THR A 81 11.24 8.50 5.73
N GLY A 82 11.61 7.92 6.86
CA GLY A 82 10.70 7.13 7.71
C GLY A 82 9.92 8.04 8.67
N VAL A 83 8.64 7.76 8.83
CA VAL A 83 7.74 8.47 9.76
C VAL A 83 6.99 7.44 10.61
N GLU A 84 7.18 7.49 11.92
CA GLU A 84 6.37 6.73 12.88
C GLU A 84 5.07 7.48 13.14
N ALA A 85 3.95 6.97 12.61
CA ALA A 85 2.63 7.57 12.78
C ALA A 85 1.51 6.55 12.51
N ASP A 86 0.34 6.79 13.11
CA ASP A 86 -0.89 6.15 12.67
C ASP A 86 -1.23 6.59 11.24
N ALA A 87 -1.55 5.62 10.38
CA ALA A 87 -1.77 5.87 8.96
C ALA A 87 -2.98 6.78 8.69
N PHE A 88 -4.07 6.62 9.45
CA PHE A 88 -5.28 7.44 9.29
C PHE A 88 -5.01 8.89 9.68
N ASP A 89 -4.31 9.10 10.79
CA ASP A 89 -3.96 10.44 11.27
C ASP A 89 -2.96 11.12 10.37
N PHE A 90 -1.97 10.36 9.87
CA PHE A 90 -1.00 10.88 8.91
C PHE A 90 -1.66 11.35 7.61
N LEU A 91 -2.49 10.49 6.98
CA LEU A 91 -3.19 10.84 5.74
C LEU A 91 -4.11 12.05 5.92
N ARG A 92 -4.78 12.15 7.08
CA ARG A 92 -5.62 13.30 7.43
C ARG A 92 -4.81 14.59 7.57
N ALA A 93 -3.66 14.51 8.23
CA ALA A 93 -2.77 15.65 8.40
C ALA A 93 -2.19 16.13 7.06
N GLU A 94 -1.77 15.21 6.18
CA GLU A 94 -1.27 15.56 4.85
C GLU A 94 -2.37 16.19 3.96
N GLU A 95 -3.61 15.67 4.04
CA GLU A 95 -4.76 16.27 3.35
C GLU A 95 -4.99 17.71 3.84
N GLY A 96 -4.96 17.93 5.17
CA GLY A 96 -5.11 19.27 5.78
C GLY A 96 -4.00 20.25 5.39
N ARG A 97 -2.80 19.76 5.07
CA ARG A 97 -1.67 20.56 4.56
C ARG A 97 -1.73 20.80 3.05
N GLY A 98 -2.66 20.20 2.35
CA GLY A 98 -2.74 20.28 0.89
C GLY A 98 -1.57 19.57 0.19
N ALA A 99 -0.94 18.58 0.83
CA ALA A 99 0.17 17.83 0.23
C ALA A 99 -0.25 17.12 -1.06
N ARG A 100 0.73 16.90 -1.97
CA ARG A 100 0.51 16.17 -3.23
C ARG A 100 1.65 15.19 -3.44
N TYR A 101 1.28 14.03 -3.99
CA TYR A 101 2.18 12.92 -4.30
C TYR A 101 1.90 12.41 -5.70
N GLU A 102 2.95 12.11 -6.46
CA GLU A 102 2.85 11.51 -7.78
C GLU A 102 2.67 9.98 -7.71
N THR A 103 3.07 9.38 -6.59
CA THR A 103 2.93 7.93 -6.37
C THR A 103 2.54 7.66 -4.92
N ILE A 104 1.48 6.89 -4.71
CA ILE A 104 1.06 6.44 -3.37
C ILE A 104 0.90 4.93 -3.37
N VAL A 105 1.35 4.28 -2.29
CA VAL A 105 1.10 2.87 -2.00
C VAL A 105 0.36 2.75 -0.68
N LEU A 106 -0.70 1.95 -0.67
CA LEU A 106 -1.45 1.54 0.51
C LEU A 106 -1.44 0.01 0.60
N ASP A 107 -0.70 -0.55 1.56
CA ASP A 107 -0.66 -2.00 1.84
C ASP A 107 -1.04 -2.29 3.31
N PRO A 108 -2.29 -1.98 3.71
CA PRO A 108 -2.72 -2.10 5.08
C PRO A 108 -2.81 -3.56 5.56
N PRO A 109 -2.71 -3.79 6.87
CA PRO A 109 -3.02 -5.08 7.45
C PRO A 109 -4.49 -5.46 7.20
N ALA A 110 -4.84 -6.74 7.40
CA ALA A 110 -6.21 -7.19 7.26
C ALA A 110 -7.13 -6.50 8.29
N PHE A 111 -7.99 -5.61 7.82
CA PHE A 111 -8.98 -4.93 8.68
C PHE A 111 -10.16 -5.84 9.03
N ALA A 112 -10.54 -6.79 8.16
CA ALA A 112 -11.57 -7.78 8.47
C ALA A 112 -10.95 -9.05 9.05
N LYS A 113 -11.05 -9.23 10.37
CA LYS A 113 -10.57 -10.43 11.08
C LYS A 113 -11.61 -11.57 11.10
N ASN A 114 -12.89 -11.25 10.90
CA ASN A 114 -14.00 -12.18 10.82
C ASN A 114 -15.15 -11.59 9.99
N ARG A 115 -16.19 -12.40 9.70
CA ARG A 115 -17.34 -11.95 8.90
C ARG A 115 -18.09 -10.77 9.51
N GLY A 116 -18.21 -10.70 10.84
CA GLY A 116 -18.90 -9.60 11.53
C GLY A 116 -18.18 -8.26 11.46
N SER A 117 -16.89 -8.24 11.05
CA SER A 117 -16.10 -7.02 10.93
C SER A 117 -15.98 -6.48 9.49
N ILE A 118 -16.67 -7.07 8.51
CA ILE A 118 -16.56 -6.70 7.09
C ILE A 118 -16.94 -5.24 6.85
N ASP A 119 -18.10 -4.79 7.36
CA ASP A 119 -18.55 -3.41 7.15
C ASP A 119 -17.61 -2.38 7.77
N GLY A 120 -17.08 -2.67 8.96
CA GLY A 120 -16.07 -1.85 9.59
C GLY A 120 -14.77 -1.80 8.77
N ALA A 121 -14.35 -2.94 8.26
CA ALA A 121 -13.16 -3.03 7.41
C ALA A 121 -13.33 -2.26 6.10
N LEU A 122 -14.47 -2.38 5.43
CA LEU A 122 -14.76 -1.64 4.20
C LEU A 122 -14.77 -0.13 4.43
N ARG A 123 -15.31 0.34 5.58
CA ARG A 123 -15.22 1.76 5.96
C ARG A 123 -13.77 2.22 6.15
N GLY A 124 -12.94 1.42 6.83
CA GLY A 124 -11.53 1.72 7.02
C GLY A 124 -10.76 1.77 5.68
N TYR A 125 -10.94 0.75 4.82
CA TYR A 125 -10.36 0.75 3.47
C TYR A 125 -10.82 1.96 2.65
N LYS A 126 -12.12 2.30 2.70
CA LYS A 126 -12.66 3.47 2.00
C LYS A 126 -12.01 4.77 2.49
N ASP A 127 -11.87 4.99 3.81
CA ASP A 127 -11.29 6.22 4.36
C ASP A 127 -9.85 6.44 3.89
N ILE A 128 -8.98 5.43 4.01
CA ILE A 128 -7.58 5.56 3.58
C ILE A 128 -7.46 5.76 2.07
N ASN A 129 -8.27 5.06 1.27
CA ASN A 129 -8.24 5.19 -0.18
C ASN A 129 -8.76 6.55 -0.66
N LEU A 130 -9.86 7.04 -0.09
CA LEU A 130 -10.40 8.36 -0.36
C LEU A 130 -9.36 9.45 -0.10
N ARG A 131 -8.67 9.40 1.03
CA ARG A 131 -7.62 10.37 1.37
C ARG A 131 -6.43 10.27 0.44
N ALA A 132 -5.97 9.05 0.15
CA ALA A 132 -4.89 8.84 -0.81
C ALA A 132 -5.26 9.42 -2.19
N MET A 133 -6.48 9.19 -2.68
CA MET A 133 -6.95 9.74 -3.96
C MET A 133 -6.95 11.28 -3.97
N ARG A 134 -7.32 11.93 -2.85
CA ARG A 134 -7.25 13.39 -2.69
C ARG A 134 -5.82 13.91 -2.64
N LEU A 135 -4.88 13.12 -2.12
CA LEU A 135 -3.46 13.47 -2.05
C LEU A 135 -2.72 13.28 -3.37
N LEU A 136 -3.31 12.59 -4.36
CA LEU A 136 -2.65 12.42 -5.66
C LEU A 136 -2.55 13.74 -6.43
N ALA A 137 -1.39 13.96 -7.03
CA ALA A 137 -1.22 14.94 -8.10
C ALA A 137 -2.05 14.54 -9.34
N PRO A 138 -2.37 15.46 -10.27
CA PRO A 138 -2.93 15.09 -11.56
C PRO A 138 -2.05 14.07 -12.28
N GLY A 139 -2.65 13.01 -12.84
CA GLY A 139 -1.92 11.88 -13.43
C GLY A 139 -1.17 11.00 -12.42
N GLY A 140 -1.27 11.26 -11.12
CA GLY A 140 -0.60 10.47 -10.07
C GLY A 140 -1.11 9.04 -9.98
N MET A 141 -0.27 8.13 -9.47
CA MET A 141 -0.53 6.70 -9.41
C MET A 141 -0.77 6.24 -7.96
N LEU A 142 -1.84 5.47 -7.75
CA LEU A 142 -2.13 4.81 -6.48
C LEU A 142 -2.09 3.30 -6.67
N TYR A 143 -1.20 2.63 -5.96
CA TYR A 143 -1.33 1.20 -5.73
C TYR A 143 -1.99 0.98 -4.37
N THR A 144 -3.05 0.19 -4.32
CA THR A 144 -3.75 -0.15 -3.08
C THR A 144 -4.05 -1.63 -3.02
N ALA A 145 -3.90 -2.24 -1.84
CA ALA A 145 -4.10 -3.67 -1.64
C ALA A 145 -4.98 -3.97 -0.42
N SER A 146 -5.49 -5.19 -0.39
CA SER A 146 -6.15 -5.78 0.78
C SER A 146 -5.80 -7.25 0.89
N CYS A 147 -5.31 -7.66 2.04
CA CYS A 147 -5.10 -9.05 2.41
C CYS A 147 -6.24 -9.63 3.28
N SER A 148 -7.35 -8.91 3.44
CA SER A 148 -8.53 -9.38 4.18
C SER A 148 -9.25 -10.48 3.40
N TYR A 149 -9.12 -11.73 3.85
CA TYR A 149 -9.82 -12.87 3.25
C TYR A 149 -11.35 -12.64 3.11
N HIS A 150 -11.97 -12.08 4.14
CA HIS A 150 -13.43 -11.86 4.16
C HIS A 150 -13.93 -10.73 3.25
N VAL A 151 -13.04 -9.91 2.70
CA VAL A 151 -13.37 -8.88 1.71
C VAL A 151 -13.08 -9.43 0.32
N GLY A 152 -14.12 -9.78 -0.43
CA GLY A 152 -14.00 -10.30 -1.79
C GLY A 152 -13.50 -9.25 -2.78
N LYS A 153 -12.97 -9.70 -3.93
CA LYS A 153 -12.45 -8.83 -5.00
C LYS A 153 -13.49 -7.83 -5.51
N ALA A 154 -14.74 -8.29 -5.70
CA ALA A 154 -15.83 -7.42 -6.16
C ALA A 154 -16.15 -6.32 -5.12
N GLN A 155 -16.20 -6.68 -3.83
CA GLN A 155 -16.43 -5.73 -2.74
C GLN A 155 -15.28 -4.72 -2.63
N PHE A 156 -14.03 -5.17 -2.79
CA PHE A 156 -12.87 -4.28 -2.79
C PHE A 156 -12.92 -3.27 -3.93
N LEU A 157 -13.26 -3.70 -5.15
CA LEU A 157 -13.39 -2.80 -6.30
C LEU A 157 -14.58 -1.84 -6.16
N ALA A 158 -15.73 -2.30 -5.64
CA ALA A 158 -16.87 -1.45 -5.35
C ALA A 158 -16.51 -0.36 -4.33
N MET A 159 -15.84 -0.73 -3.24
CA MET A 159 -15.34 0.20 -2.22
C MET A 159 -14.39 1.25 -2.83
N LEU A 160 -13.51 0.87 -3.76
CA LEU A 160 -12.63 1.83 -4.46
C LEU A 160 -13.44 2.79 -5.35
N GLY A 161 -14.50 2.31 -6.00
CA GLY A 161 -15.45 3.15 -6.75
C GLY A 161 -16.13 4.19 -5.86
N ASP A 162 -16.61 3.76 -4.69
CA ASP A 162 -17.22 4.66 -3.70
C ASP A 162 -16.21 5.68 -3.15
N ALA A 163 -14.96 5.24 -2.89
CA ALA A 163 -13.89 6.15 -2.45
C ALA A 163 -13.56 7.20 -3.52
N ALA A 164 -13.52 6.80 -4.79
CA ALA A 164 -13.28 7.71 -5.91
C ALA A 164 -14.40 8.74 -6.06
N ALA A 165 -15.67 8.31 -5.99
CA ALA A 165 -16.83 9.20 -6.03
C ALA A 165 -16.77 10.24 -4.91
N ASP A 166 -16.54 9.81 -3.66
CA ASP A 166 -16.50 10.70 -2.49
C ASP A 166 -15.23 11.58 -2.47
N SER A 167 -14.16 11.16 -3.14
CA SER A 167 -12.95 11.98 -3.27
C SER A 167 -13.13 13.16 -4.23
N GLY A 168 -14.14 13.11 -5.10
CA GLY A 168 -14.34 14.04 -6.20
C GLY A 168 -13.29 13.90 -7.31
N ARG A 169 -12.53 12.81 -7.34
CA ARG A 169 -11.47 12.57 -8.33
C ARG A 169 -11.88 11.50 -9.33
N ARG A 170 -11.62 11.77 -10.61
CA ARG A 170 -11.72 10.73 -11.64
C ARG A 170 -10.54 9.77 -11.49
N MET A 171 -10.82 8.51 -11.14
CA MET A 171 -9.81 7.47 -11.01
C MET A 171 -9.94 6.47 -12.15
N ILE A 172 -8.83 6.12 -12.78
CA ILE A 172 -8.75 5.17 -13.90
C ILE A 172 -8.11 3.89 -13.37
N LEU A 173 -8.82 2.77 -13.44
CA LEU A 173 -8.28 1.46 -13.11
C LEU A 173 -7.33 1.00 -14.22
N ARG A 174 -6.04 0.92 -13.94
CA ARG A 174 -5.01 0.48 -14.87
C ARG A 174 -4.79 -1.02 -14.83
N GLN A 175 -4.77 -1.60 -13.63
CA GLN A 175 -4.51 -3.03 -13.46
C GLN A 175 -5.11 -3.53 -12.14
N ILE A 176 -5.59 -4.77 -12.17
CA ILE A 176 -5.94 -5.54 -10.97
C ILE A 176 -4.83 -6.55 -10.74
N THR A 177 -4.40 -6.69 -9.48
CA THR A 177 -3.38 -7.66 -9.08
C THR A 177 -3.94 -8.65 -8.07
N GLY A 178 -3.22 -9.74 -7.90
CA GLY A 178 -3.46 -10.77 -6.89
C GLY A 178 -2.14 -11.26 -6.32
N GLN A 179 -2.13 -12.50 -5.88
CA GLN A 179 -0.95 -13.19 -5.39
C GLN A 179 0.00 -13.52 -6.53
N PRO A 180 1.33 -13.54 -6.27
CA PRO A 180 2.31 -14.00 -7.25
C PRO A 180 2.23 -15.52 -7.44
N VAL A 181 2.87 -16.00 -8.51
CA VAL A 181 2.80 -17.42 -8.92
C VAL A 181 3.31 -18.41 -7.87
N ASP A 182 4.16 -17.98 -6.97
CA ASP A 182 4.67 -18.79 -5.85
C ASP A 182 3.75 -18.79 -4.60
N HIS A 183 2.63 -18.06 -4.67
CA HIS A 183 1.54 -18.08 -3.70
C HIS A 183 0.23 -18.42 -4.43
N PRO A 184 0.07 -19.64 -4.95
CA PRO A 184 -1.04 -19.95 -5.85
C PRO A 184 -2.40 -19.89 -5.15
N GLU A 185 -3.39 -19.43 -5.89
CA GLU A 185 -4.80 -19.57 -5.53
C GLU A 185 -5.29 -20.95 -5.96
N VAL A 186 -5.75 -21.76 -5.01
CA VAL A 186 -6.25 -23.12 -5.28
C VAL A 186 -7.74 -23.03 -5.61
N VAL A 187 -8.13 -23.39 -6.83
CA VAL A 187 -9.50 -23.23 -7.35
C VAL A 187 -10.57 -23.85 -6.44
N THR A 188 -10.26 -24.99 -5.81
CA THR A 188 -11.16 -25.70 -4.89
C THR A 188 -11.10 -25.19 -3.45
N ILE A 189 -10.19 -24.26 -3.13
CA ILE A 189 -9.98 -23.69 -1.79
C ILE A 189 -9.94 -22.15 -1.92
N PRO A 190 -11.12 -21.49 -2.04
CA PRO A 190 -11.20 -20.05 -2.26
C PRO A 190 -10.47 -19.20 -1.20
N GLU A 191 -10.28 -19.77 -0.01
CA GLU A 191 -9.55 -19.18 1.11
C GLU A 191 -8.09 -18.85 0.78
N THR A 192 -7.51 -19.54 -0.18
CA THR A 192 -6.14 -19.28 -0.65
C THR A 192 -6.03 -17.99 -1.46
N GLY A 193 -7.15 -17.48 -2.01
CA GLY A 193 -7.21 -16.23 -2.78
C GLY A 193 -7.44 -15.00 -1.89
N TYR A 194 -6.54 -14.73 -0.95
CA TYR A 194 -6.73 -13.67 0.07
C TYR A 194 -6.22 -12.29 -0.37
N LEU A 195 -5.26 -12.21 -1.29
CA LEU A 195 -4.65 -10.94 -1.71
C LEU A 195 -5.32 -10.39 -2.97
N LYS A 196 -5.68 -9.13 -2.95
CA LYS A 196 -6.16 -8.36 -4.09
C LYS A 196 -5.58 -6.97 -4.05
N GLY A 197 -5.22 -6.44 -5.21
CA GLY A 197 -4.70 -5.10 -5.35
C GLY A 197 -5.22 -4.44 -6.62
N ALA A 198 -5.11 -3.13 -6.67
CA ALA A 198 -5.46 -2.31 -7.81
C ALA A 198 -4.40 -1.21 -8.02
N LEU A 199 -4.01 -1.01 -9.26
CA LEU A 199 -3.26 0.14 -9.70
C LEU A 199 -4.23 1.12 -10.36
N LEU A 200 -4.32 2.32 -9.79
CA LEU A 200 -5.22 3.38 -10.22
C LEU A 200 -4.41 4.60 -10.64
N GLU A 201 -4.93 5.36 -11.60
CA GLU A 201 -4.38 6.64 -12.03
C GLU A 201 -5.40 7.74 -11.81
N ALA A 202 -4.97 8.85 -11.23
CA ALA A 202 -5.80 10.05 -11.12
C ALA A 202 -5.90 10.74 -12.49
N GLY A 203 -7.13 10.98 -12.96
CA GLY A 203 -7.36 11.83 -14.13
C GLY A 203 -6.85 13.25 -13.94
N GLU A 204 -6.67 13.93 -15.04
CA GLU A 204 -6.33 15.37 -15.10
C GLU A 204 -7.43 16.24 -14.50
#